data_d5b86f8f1a0b534043c903dfd02ecdee
#
_entry.id   d5b86f8f1a0b534043c903dfd02ecdee
#
_cell.length_a   1.000
_cell.length_b   1.000
_cell.length_c   1.000
_cell.angle_alpha   90.00
_cell.angle_beta   90.00
_cell.angle_gamma   90.00
#
_symmetry.space_group_name_H-M   'P 1'
#
loop_
_entity.id
_entity.type
_entity.pdbx_description
1 polymer ?
#
loop_
_entity_poly.entity_id
_entity_poly.type
_entity_poly.pdbx_seq_one_letter_code
_entity_poly.pdbx_strand_id
1 'polypeptide(L)'
;GCIQHIYNLRLAARQLGRPGTFQIADGKAEHDSVQIAVSENEWGVRTTDARLVGSLTEFKTADTRLNRVVHSAQSGCYTGHLTGPIYGGWCGGSEGVAVTLVAYSLIGLVIHGAIFSQHFPFHLNYVSNTTRELLWSISMAGQALARNSKLLYTSNGFANAGPMTEMLFYETACHALVSTVTGWHLWEMASARNKHRNRATPLEARLGMEVGHAVARQKMTRGQANDLTLKLLEKYESNAADAPLGKEYQECYDVTKALPTQAHFDMYRKVKDELAQMGIEFPY
;
A
#
# COMPACT_ATOMS: atom_id res chain seq x y z
N GLY A 1 -9.16 16.84 -12.34
CA GLY A 1 -8.37 16.01 -11.41
C GLY A 1 -8.42 14.54 -11.78
N CYS A 2 -9.51 13.79 -11.48
CA CYS A 2 -9.56 12.34 -11.67
C CYS A 2 -9.33 11.90 -13.12
N ILE A 3 -9.99 12.53 -14.08
CA ILE A 3 -9.82 12.22 -15.52
C ILE A 3 -8.37 12.44 -15.95
N GLN A 4 -7.74 13.55 -15.55
CA GLN A 4 -6.35 13.83 -15.86
C GLN A 4 -5.40 12.78 -15.24
N HIS A 5 -5.70 12.31 -14.04
CA HIS A 5 -4.93 11.26 -13.39
C HIS A 5 -5.00 9.94 -14.18
N ILE A 6 -6.20 9.52 -14.60
CA ILE A 6 -6.39 8.31 -15.40
C ILE A 6 -5.66 8.44 -16.76
N TYR A 7 -5.78 9.60 -17.41
CA TYR A 7 -5.09 9.88 -18.65
C TYR A 7 -3.57 9.70 -18.52
N ASN A 8 -2.98 10.32 -17.49
CA ASN A 8 -1.55 10.23 -17.24
C ASN A 8 -1.09 8.78 -16.97
N LEU A 9 -1.86 8.03 -16.17
CA LEU A 9 -1.57 6.61 -15.91
C LEU A 9 -1.60 5.78 -17.19
N ARG A 10 -2.61 5.98 -18.05
CA ARG A 10 -2.71 5.28 -19.34
C ARG A 10 -1.58 5.64 -20.28
N LEU A 11 -1.20 6.91 -20.33
CA LEU A 11 -0.07 7.37 -21.14
C LEU A 11 1.22 6.70 -20.68
N ALA A 12 1.49 6.69 -19.39
CA ALA A 12 2.65 6.03 -18.80
C ALA A 12 2.66 4.51 -19.11
N ALA A 13 1.53 3.83 -18.93
CA ALA A 13 1.42 2.39 -19.23
C ALA A 13 1.69 2.08 -20.71
N ARG A 14 1.20 2.93 -21.62
CA ARG A 14 1.47 2.80 -23.06
C ARG A 14 2.95 2.99 -23.37
N GLN A 15 3.59 4.00 -22.78
CA GLN A 15 5.03 4.27 -22.99
C GLN A 15 5.90 3.12 -22.48
N LEU A 16 5.48 2.47 -21.38
CA LEU A 16 6.19 1.33 -20.82
C LEU A 16 5.87 0.00 -21.53
N GLY A 17 4.92 0.01 -22.48
CA GLY A 17 4.46 -1.21 -23.13
C GLY A 17 3.79 -2.21 -22.17
N ARG A 18 3.28 -1.73 -21.05
CA ARG A 18 2.65 -2.52 -20.00
C ARG A 18 1.18 -2.13 -19.84
N PRO A 19 0.26 -2.81 -20.55
CA PRO A 19 -1.15 -2.61 -20.30
C PRO A 19 -1.47 -3.02 -18.86
N GLY A 20 -2.28 -2.24 -18.18
CA GLY A 20 -2.65 -2.49 -16.80
C GLY A 20 -4.09 -2.07 -16.53
N THR A 21 -4.64 -2.66 -15.50
CA THR A 21 -5.88 -2.23 -14.87
C THR A 21 -5.56 -1.07 -13.93
N PHE A 22 -6.28 0.02 -14.06
CA PHE A 22 -6.13 1.16 -13.17
C PHE A 22 -7.13 1.08 -12.05
N GLN A 23 -6.70 1.50 -10.88
CA GLN A 23 -7.53 1.59 -9.72
C GLN A 23 -7.74 3.07 -9.40
N ILE A 24 -8.98 3.44 -9.22
CA ILE A 24 -9.34 4.79 -8.82
C ILE A 24 -9.85 4.74 -7.40
N ALA A 25 -9.05 5.29 -6.50
CA ALA A 25 -9.52 5.54 -5.16
C ALA A 25 -10.55 6.67 -5.18
N ASP A 26 -11.55 6.52 -4.37
CA ASP A 26 -12.61 7.52 -4.15
C ASP A 26 -12.09 8.81 -3.49
N GLY A 27 -10.85 9.19 -3.72
CA GLY A 27 -10.23 10.31 -3.06
C GLY A 27 -11.17 11.50 -2.95
N LYS A 28 -11.60 11.85 -1.76
CA LYS A 28 -12.37 13.05 -1.36
C LYS A 28 -13.61 13.41 -2.22
N ALA A 29 -13.96 12.65 -3.22
CA ALA A 29 -15.15 12.88 -4.02
C ALA A 29 -16.33 12.26 -3.28
N GLU A 30 -16.79 12.92 -2.25
CA GLU A 30 -18.04 12.57 -1.55
C GLU A 30 -19.27 12.75 -2.45
N HIS A 31 -19.10 13.35 -3.61
CA HIS A 31 -20.19 13.62 -4.56
C HIS A 31 -20.26 12.55 -5.64
N ASP A 32 -21.39 11.93 -5.77
CA ASP A 32 -21.70 10.93 -6.80
C ASP A 32 -21.52 11.49 -8.24
N SER A 33 -21.65 12.79 -8.42
CA SER A 33 -21.38 13.48 -9.69
C SER A 33 -19.96 13.27 -10.23
N VAL A 34 -18.97 13.09 -9.36
CA VAL A 34 -17.59 12.79 -9.80
C VAL A 34 -17.51 11.37 -10.35
N GLN A 35 -18.24 10.42 -9.76
CA GLN A 35 -18.31 9.05 -10.22
C GLN A 35 -18.95 8.98 -11.61
N ILE A 36 -19.98 9.77 -11.84
CA ILE A 36 -20.63 9.90 -13.16
C ILE A 36 -19.67 10.53 -14.15
N ALA A 37 -19.05 11.65 -13.80
CA ALA A 37 -18.14 12.37 -14.69
C ALA A 37 -16.93 11.55 -15.15
N VAL A 38 -16.38 10.69 -14.29
CA VAL A 38 -15.25 9.82 -14.67
C VAL A 38 -15.66 8.58 -15.47
N SER A 39 -16.95 8.31 -15.61
CA SER A 39 -17.46 7.12 -16.33
C SER A 39 -17.73 7.37 -17.81
N GLU A 40 -17.86 8.62 -18.23
CA GLU A 40 -18.54 8.97 -19.47
C GLU A 40 -17.65 9.28 -20.66
N ASN A 41 -16.35 9.24 -20.56
CA ASN A 41 -15.57 9.67 -21.69
C ASN A 41 -14.42 8.72 -22.05
N GLU A 42 -13.86 8.97 -23.20
CA GLU A 42 -12.73 8.23 -23.75
C GLU A 42 -11.57 8.08 -22.76
N TRP A 43 -11.44 9.02 -21.82
CA TRP A 43 -10.37 9.10 -20.83
C TRP A 43 -10.79 8.65 -19.43
N GLY A 44 -12.05 8.29 -19.26
CA GLY A 44 -12.60 7.85 -17.98
C GLY A 44 -12.26 6.42 -17.61
N VAL A 45 -12.93 5.94 -16.57
CA VAL A 45 -12.81 4.56 -16.06
C VAL A 45 -13.43 3.61 -17.07
N ARG A 46 -12.72 2.56 -17.41
CA ARG A 46 -13.17 1.50 -18.32
C ARG A 46 -13.67 0.30 -17.53
N THR A 47 -14.39 -0.58 -18.19
CA THR A 47 -14.84 -1.86 -17.61
C THR A 47 -13.71 -2.77 -17.13
N THR A 48 -12.50 -2.54 -17.62
CA THR A 48 -11.27 -3.22 -17.15
C THR A 48 -10.64 -2.59 -15.92
N ASP A 49 -11.10 -1.43 -15.49
CA ASP A 49 -10.57 -0.72 -14.34
C ASP A 49 -11.39 -1.02 -13.07
N ALA A 50 -10.80 -0.79 -11.92
CA ALA A 50 -11.45 -0.97 -10.64
C ALA A 50 -11.74 0.36 -9.96
N ARG A 51 -12.85 0.42 -9.24
CA ARG A 51 -13.19 1.51 -8.33
C ARG A 51 -13.05 1.04 -6.91
N LEU A 52 -12.33 1.79 -6.10
CA LEU A 52 -12.21 1.51 -4.68
C LEU A 52 -13.37 2.11 -3.91
N VAL A 53 -13.99 1.29 -3.10
CA VAL A 53 -14.98 1.69 -2.12
C VAL A 53 -14.38 1.51 -0.74
N GLY A 54 -14.17 2.61 -0.03
CA GLY A 54 -13.49 2.60 1.25
C GLY A 54 -14.44 2.28 2.42
N SER A 55 -13.97 1.48 3.39
CA SER A 55 -14.54 1.31 4.72
C SER A 55 -13.45 1.63 5.74
N LEU A 56 -13.28 2.92 6.02
CA LEU A 56 -12.13 3.40 6.79
C LEU A 56 -12.42 3.54 8.30
N THR A 57 -13.68 3.49 8.68
CA THR A 57 -14.10 3.67 10.06
C THR A 57 -15.12 2.62 10.44
N GLU A 58 -14.84 1.83 11.44
CA GLU A 58 -15.72 0.80 11.98
C GLU A 58 -16.35 -0.11 10.90
N PHE A 59 -17.13 -1.11 11.28
CA PHE A 59 -17.87 -1.97 10.33
C PHE A 59 -19.16 -1.30 9.84
N LYS A 60 -19.12 -0.01 9.55
CA LYS A 60 -20.27 0.75 9.05
C LYS A 60 -20.16 0.94 7.55
N THR A 61 -21.23 0.64 6.84
CA THR A 61 -21.38 0.93 5.42
C THR A 61 -22.44 2.02 5.26
N ALA A 62 -22.01 3.22 4.85
CA ALA A 62 -22.92 4.33 4.58
C ALA A 62 -23.60 4.14 3.22
N ASP A 63 -24.82 4.70 3.08
CA ASP A 63 -25.60 4.64 1.83
C ASP A 63 -24.82 5.17 0.62
N THR A 64 -24.06 6.24 0.81
CA THR A 64 -23.18 6.80 -0.23
C THR A 64 -22.15 5.79 -0.75
N ARG A 65 -21.69 4.87 0.07
CA ARG A 65 -20.76 3.81 -0.33
C ARG A 65 -21.47 2.71 -1.11
N LEU A 66 -22.66 2.32 -0.68
CA LEU A 66 -23.50 1.37 -1.41
C LEU A 66 -23.90 1.93 -2.78
N ASN A 67 -24.24 3.21 -2.86
CA ASN A 67 -24.49 3.88 -4.13
C ASN A 67 -23.31 3.76 -5.11
N ARG A 68 -22.09 3.88 -4.61
CA ARG A 68 -20.86 3.71 -5.43
C ARG A 68 -20.69 2.26 -5.89
N VAL A 69 -20.97 1.29 -5.03
CA VAL A 69 -20.95 -0.12 -5.41
C VAL A 69 -21.95 -0.39 -6.55
N VAL A 70 -23.18 0.08 -6.38
CA VAL A 70 -24.22 -0.06 -7.40
C VAL A 70 -23.82 0.63 -8.70
N HIS A 71 -23.28 1.85 -8.62
CA HIS A 71 -22.83 2.59 -9.80
C HIS A 71 -21.66 1.88 -10.50
N SER A 72 -20.70 1.32 -9.76
CA SER A 72 -19.61 0.52 -10.33
C SER A 72 -20.15 -0.70 -11.09
N ALA A 73 -21.07 -1.43 -10.48
CA ALA A 73 -21.70 -2.60 -11.09
C ALA A 73 -22.46 -2.23 -12.36
N GLN A 74 -23.23 -1.15 -12.34
CA GLN A 74 -24.00 -0.64 -13.50
C GLN A 74 -23.09 -0.15 -14.63
N SER A 75 -21.94 0.41 -14.29
CA SER A 75 -20.92 0.84 -15.27
C SER A 75 -20.07 -0.30 -15.80
N GLY A 76 -20.30 -1.54 -15.35
CA GLY A 76 -19.49 -2.72 -15.70
C GLY A 76 -18.06 -2.69 -15.15
N CYS A 77 -17.76 -1.81 -14.22
CA CYS A 77 -16.44 -1.72 -13.59
C CYS A 77 -16.31 -2.69 -12.41
N TYR A 78 -15.10 -3.12 -12.14
CA TYR A 78 -14.83 -3.89 -10.93
C TYR A 78 -14.90 -3.00 -9.69
N THR A 79 -15.33 -3.58 -8.57
CA THR A 79 -15.22 -2.95 -7.26
C THR A 79 -14.05 -3.53 -6.50
N GLY A 80 -13.20 -2.67 -5.95
CA GLY A 80 -12.20 -3.00 -4.95
C GLY A 80 -12.64 -2.45 -3.59
N HIS A 81 -12.31 -3.14 -2.52
CA HIS A 81 -12.60 -2.71 -1.17
C HIS A 81 -11.34 -2.14 -0.51
N LEU A 82 -11.43 -0.95 0.07
CA LEU A 82 -10.32 -0.27 0.72
C LEU A 82 -10.57 -0.16 2.22
N THR A 83 -9.63 -0.62 3.05
CA THR A 83 -9.82 -0.63 4.51
C THR A 83 -8.59 -0.16 5.26
N GLY A 84 -8.81 0.54 6.37
CA GLY A 84 -7.76 1.07 7.24
C GLY A 84 -8.10 0.93 8.72
N PRO A 85 -8.02 -0.27 9.31
CA PRO A 85 -8.21 -0.44 10.74
C PRO A 85 -7.13 0.33 11.52
N ILE A 86 -7.54 0.92 12.66
CA ILE A 86 -6.67 1.81 13.43
C ILE A 86 -6.25 1.12 14.72
N TYR A 87 -4.97 0.82 14.82
CA TYR A 87 -4.33 0.39 16.07
C TYR A 87 -4.29 1.53 17.08
N GLY A 88 -4.68 1.25 18.31
CA GLY A 88 -4.86 2.27 19.35
C GLY A 88 -6.13 3.10 19.20
N GLY A 89 -6.92 2.83 18.15
CA GLY A 89 -8.24 3.40 17.93
C GLY A 89 -9.36 2.39 18.22
N TRP A 90 -10.39 2.37 17.36
CA TRP A 90 -11.58 1.54 17.56
C TRP A 90 -11.31 0.02 17.45
N CYS A 91 -10.23 -0.41 16.84
CA CYS A 91 -9.82 -1.81 16.79
C CYS A 91 -9.09 -2.28 18.07
N GLY A 92 -8.73 -1.35 18.97
CA GLY A 92 -7.93 -1.67 20.15
C GLY A 92 -6.49 -2.02 19.81
N GLY A 93 -6.01 -3.19 20.25
CA GLY A 93 -4.62 -3.65 20.07
C GLY A 93 -4.41 -4.46 18.78
N SER A 94 -3.26 -5.12 18.74
CA SER A 94 -2.81 -5.89 17.55
C SER A 94 -3.77 -7.02 17.16
N GLU A 95 -4.33 -7.72 18.14
CA GLU A 95 -5.28 -8.81 17.91
C GLU A 95 -6.57 -8.28 17.26
N GLY A 96 -7.09 -7.17 17.78
CA GLY A 96 -8.27 -6.53 17.22
C GLY A 96 -8.05 -6.07 15.79
N VAL A 97 -6.88 -5.50 15.47
CA VAL A 97 -6.50 -5.14 14.11
C VAL A 97 -6.42 -6.37 13.21
N ALA A 98 -5.80 -7.45 13.65
CA ALA A 98 -5.67 -8.69 12.86
C ALA A 98 -7.05 -9.29 12.52
N VAL A 99 -7.94 -9.38 13.52
CA VAL A 99 -9.32 -9.85 13.31
C VAL A 99 -10.08 -8.95 12.36
N THR A 100 -9.93 -7.63 12.52
CA THR A 100 -10.58 -6.63 11.67
C THR A 100 -10.14 -6.71 10.22
N LEU A 101 -8.85 -6.94 9.94
CA LEU A 101 -8.33 -7.13 8.58
C LEU A 101 -9.01 -8.32 7.88
N VAL A 102 -9.17 -9.44 8.58
CA VAL A 102 -9.89 -10.61 8.04
C VAL A 102 -11.37 -10.29 7.83
N ALA A 103 -12.03 -9.69 8.81
CA ALA A 103 -13.45 -9.34 8.72
C ALA A 103 -13.73 -8.38 7.56
N TYR A 104 -12.89 -7.40 7.35
CA TYR A 104 -13.02 -6.50 6.20
C TYR A 104 -12.86 -7.17 4.84
N SER A 105 -12.01 -8.18 4.73
CA SER A 105 -11.91 -8.97 3.49
C SER A 105 -13.23 -9.66 3.18
N LEU A 106 -13.93 -10.18 4.19
CA LEU A 106 -15.25 -10.79 4.04
C LEU A 106 -16.34 -9.77 3.73
N ILE A 107 -16.33 -8.62 4.41
CA ILE A 107 -17.28 -7.52 4.16
C ILE A 107 -17.12 -7.00 2.72
N GLY A 108 -15.89 -6.82 2.27
CA GLY A 108 -15.62 -6.40 0.89
C GLY A 108 -16.26 -7.34 -0.13
N LEU A 109 -16.10 -8.64 0.06
CA LEU A 109 -16.70 -9.64 -0.81
C LEU A 109 -18.25 -9.65 -0.73
N VAL A 110 -18.79 -9.74 0.49
CA VAL A 110 -20.22 -10.01 0.69
C VAL A 110 -21.10 -8.77 0.50
N ILE A 111 -20.64 -7.61 1.00
CA ILE A 111 -21.44 -6.38 0.98
C ILE A 111 -21.12 -5.53 -0.23
N HIS A 112 -19.84 -5.42 -0.60
CA HIS A 112 -19.42 -4.54 -1.69
C HIS A 112 -19.25 -5.27 -3.04
N GLY A 113 -19.39 -6.59 -3.07
CA GLY A 113 -19.13 -7.37 -4.28
C GLY A 113 -17.70 -7.16 -4.83
N ALA A 114 -16.77 -6.84 -3.95
CA ALA A 114 -15.42 -6.51 -4.34
C ALA A 114 -14.65 -7.75 -4.78
N ILE A 115 -13.92 -7.62 -5.89
CA ILE A 115 -13.08 -8.72 -6.40
C ILE A 115 -11.73 -8.81 -5.68
N PHE A 116 -11.33 -7.75 -4.98
CA PHE A 116 -10.15 -7.73 -4.12
C PHE A 116 -10.35 -6.76 -2.95
N SER A 117 -9.61 -6.98 -1.88
CA SER A 117 -9.56 -6.08 -0.72
C SER A 117 -8.16 -5.51 -0.55
N GLN A 118 -8.08 -4.21 -0.40
CA GLN A 118 -6.84 -3.47 -0.17
C GLN A 118 -6.80 -2.99 1.28
N HIS A 119 -5.75 -3.34 1.99
CA HIS A 119 -5.63 -3.11 3.42
C HIS A 119 -4.43 -2.22 3.74
N PHE A 120 -4.66 -1.23 4.61
CA PHE A 120 -3.61 -0.37 5.15
C PHE A 120 -3.91 -0.05 6.63
N PRO A 121 -3.76 -1.03 7.52
CA PRO A 121 -3.88 -0.72 8.94
C PRO A 121 -2.86 0.35 9.29
N PHE A 122 -3.17 1.19 10.26
CA PHE A 122 -2.21 2.21 10.69
C PHE A 122 -2.30 2.51 12.18
N HIS A 123 -1.18 2.94 12.71
CA HIS A 123 -1.03 3.31 14.10
C HIS A 123 -1.64 4.71 14.33
N LEU A 124 -2.46 4.86 15.37
CA LEU A 124 -3.17 6.12 15.67
C LEU A 124 -2.22 7.33 15.78
N ASN A 125 -1.08 7.16 16.42
CA ASN A 125 -0.15 8.25 16.67
C ASN A 125 0.80 8.52 15.50
N TYR A 126 1.23 7.46 14.79
CA TYR A 126 2.28 7.56 13.76
C TYR A 126 1.74 7.65 12.34
N VAL A 127 0.49 7.19 12.13
CA VAL A 127 -0.11 7.09 10.78
C VAL A 127 0.76 6.25 9.84
N SER A 128 1.35 5.19 10.37
CA SER A 128 2.18 4.22 9.66
C SER A 128 1.76 2.80 10.02
N ASN A 129 2.19 1.82 9.25
CA ASN A 129 1.94 0.40 9.54
C ASN A 129 3.21 -0.45 9.60
N THR A 130 4.33 0.19 9.84
CA THR A 130 5.66 -0.42 9.95
C THR A 130 6.11 -0.63 11.39
N THR A 131 5.23 -0.36 12.37
CA THR A 131 5.49 -0.67 13.76
C THR A 131 5.40 -2.17 14.03
N ARG A 132 6.07 -2.66 15.05
CA ARG A 132 6.10 -4.07 15.45
C ARG A 132 4.70 -4.66 15.60
N GLU A 133 3.80 -3.92 16.24
CA GLU A 133 2.43 -4.33 16.51
C GLU A 133 1.63 -4.52 15.21
N LEU A 134 1.80 -3.61 14.27
CA LEU A 134 1.08 -3.67 13.00
C LEU A 134 1.68 -4.69 12.03
N LEU A 135 3.01 -4.84 12.00
CA LEU A 135 3.65 -5.93 11.26
C LEU A 135 3.17 -7.30 11.77
N TRP A 136 3.02 -7.45 13.09
CA TRP A 136 2.43 -8.65 13.67
C TRP A 136 0.98 -8.84 13.23
N SER A 137 0.15 -7.80 13.29
CA SER A 137 -1.27 -7.86 12.88
C SER A 137 -1.40 -8.25 11.40
N ILE A 138 -0.61 -7.63 10.53
CA ILE A 138 -0.53 -7.96 9.09
C ILE A 138 -0.13 -9.42 8.91
N SER A 139 0.91 -9.86 9.61
CA SER A 139 1.39 -11.24 9.54
C SER A 139 0.30 -12.25 9.92
N MET A 140 -0.41 -12.02 11.01
CA MET A 140 -1.47 -12.92 11.48
C MET A 140 -2.66 -12.96 10.53
N ALA A 141 -3.13 -11.81 10.08
CA ALA A 141 -4.25 -11.72 9.15
C ALA A 141 -3.91 -12.36 7.80
N GLY A 142 -2.71 -12.11 7.26
CA GLY A 142 -2.25 -12.70 6.00
C GLY A 142 -2.21 -14.23 6.06
N GLN A 143 -1.64 -14.79 7.12
CA GLN A 143 -1.60 -16.23 7.32
C GLN A 143 -3.00 -16.85 7.46
N ALA A 144 -3.91 -16.18 8.14
CA ALA A 144 -5.28 -16.62 8.29
C ALA A 144 -6.01 -16.64 6.95
N LEU A 145 -5.91 -15.55 6.17
CA LEU A 145 -6.53 -15.45 4.84
C LEU A 145 -5.93 -16.45 3.84
N ALA A 146 -4.61 -16.56 3.78
CA ALA A 146 -3.93 -17.48 2.87
C ALA A 146 -4.26 -18.96 3.13
N ARG A 147 -4.44 -19.34 4.40
CA ARG A 147 -4.77 -20.72 4.79
C ARG A 147 -6.23 -21.07 4.53
N ASN A 148 -7.14 -20.12 4.73
CA ASN A 148 -8.57 -20.41 4.82
C ASN A 148 -9.40 -19.87 3.65
N SER A 149 -8.79 -19.15 2.70
CA SER A 149 -9.52 -18.53 1.60
C SER A 149 -8.74 -18.54 0.29
N LYS A 150 -9.43 -18.21 -0.79
CA LYS A 150 -8.87 -17.88 -2.11
C LYS A 150 -9.14 -16.43 -2.50
N LEU A 151 -9.42 -15.59 -1.52
CA LEU A 151 -9.68 -14.17 -1.74
C LEU A 151 -8.41 -13.48 -2.25
N LEU A 152 -8.60 -12.47 -3.09
CA LEU A 152 -7.54 -11.54 -3.46
C LEU A 152 -7.48 -10.42 -2.42
N TYR A 153 -6.36 -10.29 -1.77
CA TYR A 153 -6.13 -9.25 -0.77
C TYR A 153 -4.72 -8.70 -0.89
N THR A 154 -4.62 -7.39 -0.69
CA THR A 154 -3.37 -6.67 -0.86
C THR A 154 -3.01 -5.87 0.39
N SER A 155 -1.74 -5.70 0.64
CA SER A 155 -1.21 -4.89 1.73
C SER A 155 -0.52 -3.66 1.18
N ASN A 156 -0.91 -2.48 1.70
CA ASN A 156 -0.25 -1.22 1.41
C ASN A 156 0.74 -0.90 2.52
N GLY A 157 1.94 -0.52 2.15
CA GLY A 157 2.97 -0.09 3.09
C GLY A 157 2.91 1.42 3.32
N PHE A 158 2.79 1.82 4.57
CA PHE A 158 2.86 3.21 5.00
C PHE A 158 3.95 3.38 6.03
N ALA A 159 5.07 3.93 5.61
CA ALA A 159 6.20 4.20 6.48
C ALA A 159 5.97 5.46 7.33
N ASN A 160 6.68 5.61 8.42
CA ASN A 160 6.61 6.78 9.29
C ASN A 160 7.60 7.88 8.87
N ALA A 161 8.80 7.49 8.43
CA ALA A 161 9.82 8.43 7.96
C ALA A 161 9.53 8.95 6.55
N GLY A 162 10.10 10.07 6.15
CA GLY A 162 9.93 10.71 4.83
C GLY A 162 11.04 10.41 3.84
N PRO A 163 10.90 10.82 2.58
CA PRO A 163 11.88 10.56 1.52
C PRO A 163 13.29 11.10 1.84
N MET A 164 14.30 10.51 1.22
CA MET A 164 15.72 10.77 1.52
C MET A 164 16.09 10.52 2.98
N THR A 165 15.53 9.47 3.57
CA THR A 165 15.98 8.93 4.86
C THR A 165 16.17 7.42 4.72
N GLU A 166 17.20 6.88 5.34
CA GLU A 166 17.44 5.43 5.36
C GLU A 166 16.29 4.71 6.07
N MET A 167 15.76 5.34 7.10
CA MET A 167 14.62 4.83 7.87
C MET A 167 13.45 4.47 6.98
N LEU A 168 13.07 5.34 6.02
CA LEU A 168 11.98 5.07 5.09
C LEU A 168 12.20 3.77 4.31
N PHE A 169 13.42 3.55 3.83
CA PHE A 169 13.73 2.35 3.06
C PHE A 169 13.72 1.08 3.92
N TYR A 170 14.20 1.14 5.18
CA TYR A 170 14.10 0.00 6.11
C TYR A 170 12.66 -0.33 6.46
N GLU A 171 11.83 0.67 6.75
CA GLU A 171 10.42 0.50 7.01
C GLU A 171 9.69 -0.15 5.83
N THR A 172 9.95 0.33 4.63
CA THR A 172 9.37 -0.19 3.38
C THR A 172 9.80 -1.64 3.13
N ALA A 173 11.09 -1.94 3.31
CA ALA A 173 11.62 -3.29 3.15
C ALA A 173 11.00 -4.25 4.18
N CYS A 174 10.88 -3.82 5.42
CA CYS A 174 10.31 -4.60 6.51
C CYS A 174 8.84 -4.95 6.23
N HIS A 175 8.03 -3.97 5.82
CA HIS A 175 6.64 -4.19 5.46
C HIS A 175 6.50 -5.15 4.27
N ALA A 176 7.29 -4.95 3.21
CA ALA A 176 7.26 -5.81 2.02
C ALA A 176 7.65 -7.26 2.33
N LEU A 177 8.68 -7.45 3.17
CA LEU A 177 9.13 -8.74 3.65
C LEU A 177 8.01 -9.49 4.40
N VAL A 178 7.46 -8.87 5.44
CA VAL A 178 6.41 -9.46 6.29
C VAL A 178 5.18 -9.78 5.47
N SER A 179 4.72 -8.84 4.65
CA SER A 179 3.53 -9.03 3.81
C SER A 179 3.71 -10.18 2.84
N THR A 180 4.80 -10.22 2.10
CA THR A 180 5.04 -11.27 1.09
C THR A 180 5.10 -12.66 1.70
N VAL A 181 5.85 -12.85 2.79
CA VAL A 181 6.04 -14.17 3.41
C VAL A 181 4.75 -14.69 4.07
N THR A 182 3.84 -13.80 4.43
CA THR A 182 2.58 -14.16 5.07
C THR A 182 1.38 -14.25 4.13
N GLY A 183 1.61 -14.06 2.81
CA GLY A 183 0.63 -14.36 1.77
C GLY A 183 -0.14 -13.15 1.24
N TRP A 184 0.27 -11.94 1.58
CA TRP A 184 -0.29 -10.72 0.98
C TRP A 184 0.30 -10.46 -0.40
N HIS A 185 -0.52 -9.95 -1.29
CA HIS A 185 -0.03 -9.26 -2.47
C HIS A 185 0.38 -7.84 -2.09
N LEU A 186 1.53 -7.40 -2.56
CA LEU A 186 1.94 -6.01 -2.41
C LEU A 186 1.21 -5.15 -3.44
N TRP A 187 0.65 -4.03 -2.99
CA TRP A 187 -0.04 -3.12 -3.88
C TRP A 187 0.68 -1.78 -3.96
N GLU A 188 0.46 -0.96 -3.00
CA GLU A 188 1.05 0.37 -2.92
C GLU A 188 2.05 0.38 -1.79
N MET A 189 3.29 0.68 -2.10
CA MET A 189 4.29 0.99 -1.10
C MET A 189 4.32 2.51 -0.98
N ALA A 190 3.27 3.04 -0.38
CA ALA A 190 3.14 4.46 -0.20
C ALA A 190 4.19 4.94 0.80
N SER A 191 4.70 6.06 0.49
CA SER A 191 5.63 6.68 1.36
C SER A 191 4.96 7.24 2.58
N ALA A 192 5.76 7.45 3.37
CA ALA A 192 5.78 8.14 4.57
C ALA A 192 5.08 9.45 4.65
N ARG A 193 4.67 9.69 5.82
CA ARG A 193 4.09 10.99 6.13
C ARG A 193 2.87 11.31 5.27
N ASN A 194 1.99 10.34 5.04
CA ASN A 194 0.71 10.54 4.35
C ASN A 194 -0.04 11.83 4.70
N LYS A 195 0.14 12.32 5.91
CA LYS A 195 -0.42 13.59 6.37
C LYS A 195 0.33 14.82 5.83
N HIS A 196 1.47 14.63 5.18
CA HIS A 196 2.27 15.72 4.59
C HIS A 196 2.26 15.61 3.08
N ARG A 197 2.08 16.76 2.41
CA ARG A 197 2.07 16.82 0.94
C ARG A 197 3.47 16.60 0.37
N ASN A 198 3.52 16.10 -0.86
CA ASN A 198 4.74 15.93 -1.68
C ASN A 198 5.85 15.08 -1.04
N ARG A 199 5.48 14.15 -0.12
CA ARG A 199 6.46 13.31 0.54
C ARG A 199 6.30 11.84 0.17
N ALA A 200 6.25 11.61 -1.13
CA ALA A 200 6.23 10.28 -1.75
C ALA A 200 7.15 10.27 -2.96
N THR A 201 7.99 9.26 -3.11
CA THR A 201 8.84 9.12 -4.28
C THR A 201 8.77 7.69 -4.86
N PRO A 202 9.10 7.51 -6.16
CA PRO A 202 9.09 6.17 -6.77
C PRO A 202 10.12 5.19 -6.20
N LEU A 203 11.22 5.64 -5.58
CA LEU A 203 12.29 4.74 -5.12
C LEU A 203 11.88 3.86 -3.95
N GLU A 204 11.10 4.36 -3.01
CA GLU A 204 10.56 3.53 -1.93
C GLU A 204 9.59 2.48 -2.46
N ALA A 205 8.72 2.87 -3.39
CA ALA A 205 7.81 1.91 -4.03
C ALA A 205 8.59 0.83 -4.80
N ARG A 206 9.63 1.24 -5.52
CA ARG A 206 10.54 0.33 -6.22
C ARG A 206 11.21 -0.64 -5.25
N LEU A 207 11.81 -0.15 -4.16
CA LEU A 207 12.49 -1.01 -3.19
C LEU A 207 11.52 -2.03 -2.58
N GLY A 208 10.32 -1.60 -2.18
CA GLY A 208 9.33 -2.51 -1.62
C GLY A 208 8.96 -3.64 -2.58
N MET A 209 8.76 -3.33 -3.87
CA MET A 209 8.47 -4.34 -4.89
C MET A 209 9.69 -5.26 -5.15
N GLU A 210 10.89 -4.72 -5.21
CA GLU A 210 12.12 -5.51 -5.37
C GLU A 210 12.33 -6.48 -4.20
N VAL A 211 12.11 -6.03 -2.95
CA VAL A 211 12.16 -6.90 -1.77
C VAL A 211 11.10 -8.00 -1.85
N GLY A 212 9.86 -7.65 -2.16
CA GLY A 212 8.78 -8.64 -2.30
C GLY A 212 9.12 -9.71 -3.36
N HIS A 213 9.61 -9.29 -4.52
CA HIS A 213 10.04 -10.22 -5.57
C HIS A 213 11.21 -11.11 -5.14
N ALA A 214 12.23 -10.54 -4.50
CA ALA A 214 13.38 -11.28 -4.00
C ALA A 214 12.96 -12.36 -2.99
N VAL A 215 12.22 -11.95 -1.97
CA VAL A 215 11.71 -12.82 -0.89
C VAL A 215 10.84 -13.96 -1.43
N ALA A 216 9.94 -13.67 -2.37
CA ALA A 216 9.11 -14.68 -3.00
C ALA A 216 9.94 -15.69 -3.83
N ARG A 217 10.93 -15.23 -4.58
CA ARG A 217 11.82 -16.10 -5.38
C ARG A 217 12.71 -16.98 -4.51
N GLN A 218 13.26 -16.42 -3.42
CA GLN A 218 14.05 -17.18 -2.45
C GLN A 218 13.22 -18.22 -1.70
N LYS A 219 11.89 -18.16 -1.77
CA LYS A 219 10.99 -18.96 -0.94
C LYS A 219 11.34 -18.85 0.55
N MET A 220 11.64 -17.63 0.99
CA MET A 220 12.04 -17.34 2.35
C MET A 220 10.99 -17.89 3.34
N THR A 221 11.45 -18.61 4.34
CA THR A 221 10.55 -19.15 5.37
C THR A 221 10.12 -18.07 6.35
N ARG A 222 9.01 -18.27 7.04
CA ARG A 222 8.53 -17.33 8.07
C ARG A 222 9.54 -17.14 9.22
N GLY A 223 10.27 -18.19 9.59
CA GLY A 223 11.34 -18.08 10.59
C GLY A 223 12.46 -17.15 10.14
N GLN A 224 13.00 -17.37 8.95
CA GLN A 224 14.02 -16.49 8.37
C GLN A 224 13.53 -15.03 8.23
N ALA A 225 12.29 -14.87 7.76
CA ALA A 225 11.67 -13.54 7.65
C ALA A 225 11.49 -12.86 9.01
N ASN A 226 11.11 -13.60 10.05
CA ASN A 226 11.01 -13.07 11.40
C ASN A 226 12.37 -12.57 11.92
N ASP A 227 13.42 -13.37 11.76
CA ASP A 227 14.77 -12.99 12.23
C ASP A 227 15.27 -11.72 11.49
N LEU A 228 15.00 -11.65 10.19
CA LEU A 228 15.34 -10.47 9.39
C LEU A 228 14.48 -9.25 9.77
N THR A 229 13.19 -9.44 10.04
CA THR A 229 12.27 -8.40 10.52
C THR A 229 12.78 -7.79 11.83
N LEU A 230 13.22 -8.61 12.78
CA LEU A 230 13.76 -8.11 14.04
C LEU A 230 15.02 -7.24 13.83
N LYS A 231 15.92 -7.67 12.96
CA LYS A 231 17.12 -6.87 12.59
C LYS A 231 16.76 -5.55 11.92
N LEU A 232 15.72 -5.54 11.09
CA LEU A 232 15.25 -4.31 10.45
C LEU A 232 14.57 -3.37 11.46
N LEU A 233 13.77 -3.89 12.37
CA LEU A 233 13.17 -3.10 13.45
C LEU A 233 14.21 -2.40 14.30
N GLU A 234 15.33 -3.04 14.63
CA GLU A 234 16.46 -2.42 15.36
C GLU A 234 17.01 -1.17 14.66
N LYS A 235 16.88 -1.09 13.32
CA LYS A 235 17.34 0.07 12.55
C LYS A 235 16.44 1.30 12.68
N TYR A 236 15.16 1.14 13.04
CA TYR A 236 14.24 2.28 12.97
C TYR A 236 13.22 2.39 14.12
N GLU A 237 12.90 1.31 14.82
CA GLU A 237 11.79 1.29 15.79
C GLU A 237 11.96 2.33 16.91
N SER A 238 13.19 2.52 17.41
CA SER A 238 13.49 3.52 18.44
C SER A 238 13.21 4.96 18.00
N ASN A 239 13.19 5.23 16.71
CA ASN A 239 12.95 6.54 16.13
C ASN A 239 11.49 6.75 15.68
N ALA A 240 10.58 5.81 15.97
CA ALA A 240 9.21 5.89 15.47
C ALA A 240 8.46 7.14 15.95
N ALA A 241 8.70 7.60 17.18
CA ALA A 241 8.09 8.81 17.73
C ALA A 241 8.58 10.09 17.03
N ASP A 242 9.88 10.14 16.73
CA ASP A 242 10.57 11.29 16.15
C ASP A 242 11.06 11.00 14.73
N ALA A 243 10.30 10.22 13.97
CA ALA A 243 10.65 9.83 12.62
C ALA A 243 10.95 11.05 11.74
N PRO A 244 12.05 11.05 10.99
CA PRO A 244 12.47 12.20 10.21
C PRO A 244 11.44 12.51 9.12
N LEU A 245 11.12 13.80 8.99
CA LEU A 245 10.15 14.26 7.99
C LEU A 245 10.60 13.99 6.54
N GLY A 246 11.92 13.91 6.33
CA GLY A 246 12.50 13.74 5.00
C GLY A 246 12.36 14.98 4.11
N LYS A 247 12.58 14.77 2.82
CA LYS A 247 12.56 15.81 1.80
C LYS A 247 11.28 15.77 0.98
N GLU A 248 10.97 16.87 0.30
CA GLU A 248 9.87 16.89 -0.66
C GLU A 248 10.27 16.22 -1.97
N TYR A 249 9.28 15.80 -2.77
CA TYR A 249 9.50 15.13 -4.05
C TYR A 249 10.45 15.92 -4.96
N GLN A 250 10.27 17.23 -5.04
CA GLN A 250 11.08 18.13 -5.90
C GLN A 250 12.55 18.25 -5.45
N GLU A 251 12.84 17.91 -4.20
CA GLU A 251 14.20 17.84 -3.67
C GLU A 251 14.84 16.46 -3.91
N CYS A 252 13.99 15.43 -4.12
CA CYS A 252 14.41 14.06 -4.33
C CYS A 252 14.56 13.70 -5.81
N TYR A 253 13.83 14.40 -6.68
CA TYR A 253 13.72 14.12 -8.11
C TYR A 253 13.88 15.36 -8.97
N ASP A 254 14.59 15.20 -10.09
CA ASP A 254 14.50 16.14 -11.21
C ASP A 254 13.12 15.96 -11.86
N VAL A 255 12.22 16.92 -11.63
CA VAL A 255 10.81 16.83 -12.07
C VAL A 255 10.68 16.83 -13.60
N THR A 256 11.64 17.44 -14.29
CA THR A 256 11.62 17.53 -15.76
C THR A 256 12.03 16.21 -16.41
N LYS A 257 13.03 15.55 -15.84
CA LYS A 257 13.56 14.28 -16.34
C LYS A 257 12.88 13.06 -15.71
N ALA A 258 12.10 13.26 -14.63
CA ALA A 258 11.52 12.20 -13.80
C ALA A 258 12.58 11.20 -13.28
N LEU A 259 13.77 11.70 -12.97
CA LEU A 259 14.88 10.90 -12.46
C LEU A 259 15.20 11.29 -11.00
N PRO A 260 15.60 10.33 -10.16
CA PRO A 260 16.04 10.66 -8.81
C PRO A 260 17.31 11.51 -8.84
N THR A 261 17.48 12.38 -7.86
CA THR A 261 18.77 13.02 -7.63
C THR A 261 19.81 11.97 -7.28
N GLN A 262 21.08 12.28 -7.56
CA GLN A 262 22.18 11.35 -7.29
C GLN A 262 22.21 10.94 -5.80
N ALA A 263 22.05 11.90 -4.90
CA ALA A 263 22.04 11.63 -3.46
C ALA A 263 20.90 10.70 -3.02
N HIS A 264 19.70 10.84 -3.61
CA HIS A 264 18.58 9.97 -3.30
C HIS A 264 18.79 8.55 -3.84
N PHE A 265 19.35 8.46 -5.03
CA PHE A 265 19.69 7.17 -5.64
C PHE A 265 20.82 6.44 -4.92
N ASP A 266 21.84 7.16 -4.45
CA ASP A 266 22.95 6.59 -3.67
C ASP A 266 22.44 6.04 -2.32
N MET A 267 21.54 6.75 -1.65
CA MET A 267 20.90 6.27 -0.42
C MET A 267 20.08 4.98 -0.67
N TYR A 268 19.30 4.96 -1.74
CA TYR A 268 18.58 3.75 -2.14
C TYR A 268 19.52 2.58 -2.38
N ARG A 269 20.61 2.79 -3.11
CA ARG A 269 21.62 1.74 -3.38
C ARG A 269 22.26 1.26 -2.10
N LYS A 270 22.69 2.19 -1.24
CA LYS A 270 23.28 1.85 0.06
C LYS A 270 22.37 0.91 0.86
N VAL A 271 21.12 1.28 1.03
CA VAL A 271 20.18 0.44 1.81
C VAL A 271 19.92 -0.90 1.09
N LYS A 272 19.79 -0.91 -0.24
CA LYS A 272 19.63 -2.15 -0.99
C LYS A 272 20.84 -3.09 -0.81
N ASP A 273 22.05 -2.56 -0.81
CA ASP A 273 23.28 -3.34 -0.58
C ASP A 273 23.31 -3.89 0.87
N GLU A 274 22.90 -3.11 1.86
CA GLU A 274 22.77 -3.59 3.24
C GLU A 274 21.72 -4.71 3.38
N LEU A 275 20.57 -4.57 2.72
CA LEU A 275 19.55 -5.62 2.68
C LEU A 275 20.07 -6.91 2.02
N ALA A 276 20.88 -6.78 0.98
CA ALA A 276 21.53 -7.92 0.34
C ALA A 276 22.52 -8.61 1.31
N GLN A 277 23.31 -7.86 2.04
CA GLN A 277 24.21 -8.39 3.09
C GLN A 277 23.45 -9.07 4.23
N MET A 278 22.21 -8.63 4.51
CA MET A 278 21.32 -9.27 5.47
C MET A 278 20.66 -10.56 4.96
N GLY A 279 20.84 -10.90 3.67
CA GLY A 279 20.37 -12.14 3.08
C GLY A 279 19.19 -12.03 2.12
N ILE A 280 18.87 -10.83 1.62
CA ILE A 280 17.88 -10.66 0.53
C ILE A 280 18.59 -10.77 -0.82
N GLU A 281 18.28 -11.80 -1.59
CA GLU A 281 18.86 -12.06 -2.91
C GLU A 281 18.12 -11.30 -4.02
N PHE A 282 18.51 -10.07 -4.28
CA PHE A 282 17.93 -9.28 -5.34
C PHE A 282 18.25 -9.88 -6.72
N PRO A 283 17.25 -10.07 -7.59
CA PRO A 283 17.45 -10.72 -8.90
C PRO A 283 18.09 -9.81 -9.96
N TYR A 284 18.27 -8.51 -9.67
CA TYR A 284 18.84 -7.50 -10.56
C TYR A 284 19.49 -6.35 -9.78
#